data_3b0e7e6fc13f1cd8fa43943d0803dd1f
#
_entry.id   3b0e7e6fc13f1cd8fa43943d0803dd1f
#
_cell.length_a   1.000
_cell.length_b   1.000
_cell.length_c   1.000
_cell.angle_alpha   90.00
_cell.angle_beta   90.00
_cell.angle_gamma   90.00
#
_symmetry.space_group_name_H-M   'P 1'
#
loop_
_entity.id
_entity.type
_entity.pdbx_description
1 polymer ?
#
loop_
_entity_poly.entity_id
_entity_poly.type
_entity_poly.pdbx_seq_one_letter_code
_entity_poly.pdbx_strand_id
1 'polypeptide(L)'
;MELLLTLPRITVVNFIALEMCGNAIKNREQVWIDYPEAAAACEAGIEKLVSAGIDIGLYNFPLCAVKHKYWTLCRDSISDYKIRYTPVCESCKVKSICYGVFNSTISTGCFVARPIAE
;
A
#
# COMPACT_ATOMS: atom_id res chain seq x y z
N MET A 1 -14.95 -1.49 9.05
CA MET A 1 -15.08 -2.88 8.58
C MET A 1 -16.44 -3.49 8.91
N GLU A 2 -16.92 -3.32 10.14
CA GLU A 2 -18.24 -3.84 10.51
C GLU A 2 -19.34 -3.37 9.56
N LEU A 3 -19.32 -2.09 9.18
CA LEU A 3 -20.31 -1.53 8.24
C LEU A 3 -20.27 -2.26 6.90
N LEU A 4 -19.09 -2.54 6.35
CA LEU A 4 -18.96 -3.24 5.07
C LEU A 4 -19.57 -4.64 5.13
N LEU A 5 -19.44 -5.33 6.26
CA LEU A 5 -19.98 -6.66 6.44
C LEU A 5 -21.52 -6.66 6.51
N THR A 6 -22.14 -5.53 6.78
CA THR A 6 -23.61 -5.40 6.80
C THR A 6 -24.20 -5.11 5.41
N LEU A 7 -23.36 -4.71 4.45
CA LEU A 7 -23.82 -4.37 3.11
C LEU A 7 -23.95 -5.62 2.25
N PRO A 8 -25.10 -5.83 1.59
CA PRO A 8 -25.26 -6.98 0.70
C PRO A 8 -24.45 -6.80 -0.60
N ARG A 9 -24.01 -7.89 -1.17
CA ARG A 9 -23.36 -7.93 -2.50
C ARG A 9 -21.98 -7.28 -2.57
N ILE A 10 -21.32 -7.03 -1.46
CA ILE A 10 -19.91 -6.66 -1.48
C ILE A 10 -19.10 -7.92 -1.74
N THR A 11 -18.33 -7.94 -2.82
CA THR A 11 -17.47 -9.07 -3.21
C THR A 11 -16.00 -8.74 -3.19
N VAL A 12 -15.64 -7.46 -3.31
CA VAL A 12 -14.27 -6.99 -3.34
C VAL A 12 -14.14 -5.72 -2.50
N VAL A 13 -13.08 -5.61 -1.72
CA VAL A 13 -12.71 -4.38 -1.01
C VAL A 13 -11.24 -4.10 -1.31
N ASN A 14 -10.95 -2.90 -1.76
CA ASN A 14 -9.59 -2.47 -2.06
C ASN A 14 -9.15 -1.39 -1.08
N PHE A 15 -7.96 -1.58 -0.51
CA PHE A 15 -7.27 -0.57 0.29
C PHE A 15 -6.24 0.09 -0.60
N ILE A 16 -6.30 1.40 -0.72
CA ILE A 16 -5.45 2.16 -1.63
C ILE A 16 -4.58 3.12 -0.82
N ALA A 17 -3.27 2.93 -0.87
CA ALA A 17 -2.33 3.83 -0.22
C ALA A 17 -2.32 5.20 -0.92
N LEU A 18 -2.19 6.24 -0.12
CA LEU A 18 -2.27 7.62 -0.60
C LEU A 18 -1.09 7.98 -1.51
N GLU A 19 -1.38 8.51 -2.68
CA GLU A 19 -0.39 9.19 -3.50
C GLU A 19 -0.23 10.63 -2.98
N MET A 20 0.99 11.02 -2.62
CA MET A 20 1.25 12.35 -2.06
C MET A 20 1.35 13.39 -3.18
N CYS A 21 0.21 13.87 -3.63
CA CYS A 21 0.13 14.89 -4.68
C CYS A 21 -1.08 15.82 -4.45
N GLY A 22 -1.11 16.94 -5.15
CA GLY A 22 -2.24 17.87 -5.12
C GLY A 22 -2.60 18.34 -3.72
N ASN A 23 -3.86 18.22 -3.36
CA ASN A 23 -4.36 18.64 -2.05
C ASN A 23 -3.78 17.82 -0.88
N ALA A 24 -3.32 16.60 -1.13
CA ALA A 24 -2.63 15.81 -0.11
C ALA A 24 -1.34 16.49 0.34
N ILE A 25 -0.59 17.09 -0.59
CA ILE A 25 0.63 17.84 -0.25
C ILE A 25 0.28 19.04 0.64
N LYS A 26 -0.77 19.78 0.29
CA LYS A 26 -1.19 20.97 1.05
C LYS A 26 -1.66 20.64 2.45
N ASN A 27 -2.22 19.46 2.64
CA ASN A 27 -2.80 19.00 3.90
C ASN A 27 -2.02 17.84 4.53
N ARG A 28 -0.74 17.69 4.17
CA ARG A 28 0.06 16.51 4.53
C ARG A 28 0.07 16.20 6.02
N GLU A 29 0.08 17.21 6.86
CA GLU A 29 0.11 17.04 8.32
C GLU A 29 -1.17 16.43 8.87
N GLN A 30 -2.27 16.54 8.13
CA GLN A 30 -3.57 16.03 8.53
C GLN A 30 -3.91 14.70 7.88
N VAL A 31 -3.36 14.41 6.70
CA VAL A 31 -3.77 13.24 5.90
C VAL A 31 -2.69 12.18 5.75
N TRP A 32 -1.41 12.52 5.95
CA TRP A 32 -0.33 11.56 5.75
C TRP A 32 -0.21 10.59 6.92
N ILE A 33 -0.24 9.31 6.58
CA ILE A 33 0.15 8.21 7.46
C ILE A 33 1.18 7.41 6.67
N ASP A 34 2.33 7.10 7.27
CA ASP A 34 3.36 6.33 6.59
C ASP A 34 2.80 4.97 6.15
N TYR A 35 3.26 4.47 5.03
CA TYR A 35 2.74 3.24 4.43
C TYR A 35 2.81 2.02 5.36
N PRO A 36 3.89 1.77 6.12
CA PRO A 36 3.90 0.66 7.07
C PRO A 36 2.81 0.79 8.14
N GLU A 37 2.57 1.99 8.64
CA GLU A 37 1.54 2.26 9.63
C GLU A 37 0.14 2.09 9.03
N ALA A 38 -0.06 2.60 7.81
CA ALA A 38 -1.33 2.46 7.10
C ALA A 38 -1.63 0.98 6.82
N ALA A 39 -0.64 0.23 6.36
CA ALA A 39 -0.79 -1.21 6.12
C ALA A 39 -1.16 -1.95 7.41
N ALA A 40 -0.47 -1.65 8.51
CA ALA A 40 -0.75 -2.26 9.81
C ALA A 40 -2.18 -1.95 10.28
N ALA A 41 -2.65 -0.72 10.06
CA ALA A 41 -4.00 -0.32 10.43
C ALA A 41 -5.09 -1.10 9.66
N CYS A 42 -4.77 -1.58 8.46
CA CYS A 42 -5.71 -2.35 7.65
C CYS A 42 -5.83 -3.82 8.09
N GLU A 43 -4.85 -4.36 8.84
CA GLU A 43 -4.74 -5.80 9.08
C GLU A 43 -5.98 -6.42 9.71
N ALA A 44 -6.53 -5.80 10.75
CA ALA A 44 -7.74 -6.33 11.42
C ALA A 44 -8.93 -6.38 10.46
N GLY A 45 -9.07 -5.36 9.63
CA GLY A 45 -10.11 -5.31 8.61
C GLY A 45 -9.91 -6.39 7.53
N ILE A 46 -8.68 -6.58 7.08
CA ILE A 46 -8.35 -7.62 6.09
C ILE A 46 -8.77 -8.99 6.62
N GLU A 47 -8.40 -9.33 7.85
CA GLU A 47 -8.73 -10.63 8.44
C GLU A 47 -10.25 -10.86 8.49
N LYS A 48 -11.02 -9.85 8.88
CA LYS A 48 -12.49 -9.94 8.93
C LYS A 48 -13.08 -10.14 7.54
N LEU A 49 -12.61 -9.39 6.55
CA LEU A 49 -13.12 -9.46 5.18
C LEU A 49 -12.78 -10.79 4.52
N VAL A 50 -11.57 -11.28 4.71
CA VAL A 50 -11.15 -12.59 4.21
C VAL A 50 -12.02 -13.70 4.82
N SER A 51 -12.26 -13.63 6.13
CA SER A 51 -13.12 -14.60 6.82
C SER A 51 -14.54 -14.58 6.31
N ALA A 52 -15.00 -13.45 5.78
CA ALA A 52 -16.33 -13.31 5.19
C ALA A 52 -16.36 -13.71 3.70
N GLY A 53 -15.26 -14.18 3.13
CA GLY A 53 -15.19 -14.58 1.71
C GLY A 53 -15.09 -13.41 0.74
N ILE A 54 -14.69 -12.24 1.21
CA ILE A 54 -14.56 -11.02 0.38
C ILE A 54 -13.12 -10.91 -0.12
N ASP A 55 -12.95 -10.69 -1.43
CA ASP A 55 -11.64 -10.48 -2.04
C ASP A 55 -11.04 -9.14 -1.61
N ILE A 56 -9.73 -9.12 -1.40
CA ILE A 56 -8.99 -7.93 -0.97
C ILE A 56 -7.91 -7.60 -1.99
N GLY A 57 -7.76 -6.31 -2.29
CA GLY A 57 -6.61 -5.79 -3.01
C GLY A 57 -5.92 -4.70 -2.19
N LEU A 58 -4.59 -4.76 -2.14
CA LEU A 58 -3.76 -3.71 -1.56
C LEU A 58 -3.08 -2.98 -2.72
N TYR A 59 -3.48 -1.76 -2.98
CA TYR A 59 -2.97 -0.97 -4.10
C TYR A 59 -2.01 0.11 -3.62
N ASN A 60 -0.97 0.34 -4.38
CA ASN A 60 0.02 1.40 -4.15
C ASN A 60 0.90 1.19 -2.90
N PHE A 61 0.89 0.00 -2.33
CA PHE A 61 1.76 -0.34 -1.21
C PHE A 61 3.02 -1.03 -1.74
N PRO A 62 4.23 -0.49 -1.45
CA PRO A 62 5.46 -1.23 -1.71
C PRO A 62 5.58 -2.42 -0.74
N LEU A 63 6.20 -3.51 -1.18
CA LEU A 63 6.28 -4.72 -0.36
C LEU A 63 6.98 -4.50 0.98
N CYS A 64 7.95 -3.58 1.05
CA CYS A 64 8.65 -3.29 2.31
C CYS A 64 7.76 -2.60 3.36
N ALA A 65 6.59 -2.13 2.98
CA ALA A 65 5.62 -1.54 3.90
C ALA A 65 4.57 -2.53 4.39
N VAL A 66 4.54 -3.74 3.84
CA VAL A 66 3.48 -4.73 4.08
C VAL A 66 4.09 -6.00 4.67
N LYS A 67 3.44 -6.60 5.66
CA LYS A 67 3.88 -7.89 6.19
C LYS A 67 3.84 -8.96 5.11
N HIS A 68 4.82 -9.85 5.12
CA HIS A 68 4.99 -10.89 4.11
C HIS A 68 3.71 -11.69 3.84
N LYS A 69 2.96 -12.04 4.88
CA LYS A 69 1.72 -12.82 4.73
C LYS A 69 0.64 -12.14 3.91
N TYR A 70 0.74 -10.83 3.69
CA TYR A 70 -0.22 -10.08 2.87
C TYR A 70 0.31 -9.70 1.49
N TRP A 71 1.52 -10.10 1.13
CA TRP A 71 2.11 -9.74 -0.16
C TRP A 71 1.28 -10.21 -1.36
N THR A 72 0.62 -11.36 -1.22
CA THR A 72 -0.24 -11.90 -2.28
C THR A 72 -1.46 -11.02 -2.56
N LEU A 73 -1.82 -10.13 -1.65
CA LEU A 73 -2.92 -9.20 -1.81
C LEU A 73 -2.50 -7.91 -2.52
N CYS A 74 -1.21 -7.65 -2.62
CA CYS A 74 -0.70 -6.46 -3.30
C CYS A 74 -0.96 -6.53 -4.79
N ARG A 75 -1.37 -5.42 -5.38
CA ARG A 75 -1.74 -5.30 -6.79
C ARG A 75 -1.01 -4.16 -7.46
N ASP A 76 -0.72 -4.34 -8.73
CA ASP A 76 -0.12 -3.31 -9.57
C ASP A 76 -1.22 -2.35 -10.04
N SER A 77 -1.07 -1.08 -9.68
CA SER A 77 -1.99 -0.04 -10.14
C SER A 77 -1.27 1.27 -10.47
N ILE A 78 0.04 1.32 -10.28
CA ILE A 78 0.83 2.51 -10.54
C ILE A 78 1.27 2.50 -12.00
N SER A 79 0.92 3.56 -12.75
CA SER A 79 1.38 3.71 -14.13
C SER A 79 2.90 3.78 -14.18
N ASP A 80 3.52 3.15 -15.18
CA ASP A 80 4.97 3.00 -15.27
C ASP A 80 5.73 4.32 -15.12
N TYR A 81 5.22 5.41 -15.69
CA TYR A 81 5.87 6.71 -15.60
C TYR A 81 5.80 7.35 -14.20
N LYS A 82 4.96 6.84 -13.31
CA LYS A 82 4.84 7.31 -11.92
C LYS A 82 5.64 6.47 -10.93
N ILE A 83 6.12 5.31 -11.34
CA ILE A 83 6.83 4.39 -10.46
C ILE A 83 8.23 4.91 -10.17
N ARG A 84 8.66 4.76 -8.91
CA ARG A 84 10.05 4.99 -8.51
C ARG A 84 10.55 3.85 -7.64
N TYR A 85 11.82 3.55 -7.87
CA TYR A 85 12.62 2.74 -6.97
C TYR A 85 13.76 3.63 -6.49
N THR A 86 14.05 3.58 -5.19
CA THR A 86 15.17 4.36 -4.64
C THR A 86 16.46 3.56 -4.75
N PRO A 87 17.66 4.19 -4.58
CA PRO A 87 18.91 3.45 -4.65
C PRO A 87 18.99 2.24 -3.74
N VAL A 88 18.37 2.29 -2.54
CA VAL A 88 18.37 1.15 -1.62
C VAL A 88 17.58 -0.05 -2.18
N CYS A 89 16.70 0.17 -3.12
CA CYS A 89 15.93 -0.91 -3.75
C CYS A 89 16.81 -1.83 -4.60
N GLU A 90 17.97 -1.38 -5.04
CA GLU A 90 18.90 -2.20 -5.82
C GLU A 90 19.40 -3.41 -5.01
N SER A 91 19.50 -3.27 -3.69
CA SER A 91 19.89 -4.38 -2.81
C SER A 91 18.68 -5.17 -2.28
N CYS A 92 17.48 -4.80 -2.67
CA CYS A 92 16.26 -5.46 -2.20
C CYS A 92 16.01 -6.78 -2.94
N LYS A 93 15.81 -7.85 -2.19
CA LYS A 93 15.60 -9.20 -2.75
C LYS A 93 14.29 -9.33 -3.53
N VAL A 94 13.34 -8.48 -3.26
CA VAL A 94 11.99 -8.57 -3.87
C VAL A 94 11.70 -7.42 -4.83
N LYS A 95 12.71 -6.66 -5.24
CA LYS A 95 12.52 -5.56 -6.19
C LYS A 95 11.78 -6.00 -7.45
N SER A 96 12.11 -7.18 -7.97
CA SER A 96 11.51 -7.69 -9.21
C SER A 96 10.02 -7.98 -9.13
N ILE A 97 9.48 -8.20 -7.94
CA ILE A 97 8.05 -8.47 -7.73
C ILE A 97 7.34 -7.32 -7.00
N CYS A 98 8.08 -6.29 -6.61
CA CYS A 98 7.52 -5.11 -5.96
C CYS A 98 6.98 -4.14 -7.00
N TYR A 99 5.79 -3.60 -6.79
CA TYR A 99 5.18 -2.64 -7.71
C TYR A 99 5.69 -1.21 -7.54
N GLY A 100 6.67 -1.01 -6.65
CA GLY A 100 7.32 0.29 -6.47
C GLY A 100 6.50 1.27 -5.65
N VAL A 101 6.87 2.53 -5.74
CA VAL A 101 6.25 3.64 -5.01
C VAL A 101 5.99 4.79 -5.98
N PHE A 102 4.99 5.60 -5.70
CA PHE A 102 4.75 6.82 -6.46
C PHE A 102 5.96 7.78 -6.39
N ASN A 103 6.37 8.27 -7.55
CA ASN A 103 7.42 9.28 -7.66
C ASN A 103 7.14 10.48 -6.75
N SER A 104 5.91 10.99 -6.75
CA SER A 104 5.52 12.14 -5.94
C SER A 104 5.70 11.88 -4.45
N THR A 105 5.40 10.68 -3.98
CA THR A 105 5.56 10.33 -2.57
C THR A 105 7.04 10.27 -2.17
N ILE A 106 7.90 9.75 -3.04
CA ILE A 106 9.34 9.72 -2.80
C ILE A 106 9.92 11.15 -2.82
N SER A 107 9.56 11.96 -3.82
CA SER A 107 10.12 13.31 -3.98
C SER A 107 9.73 14.27 -2.87
N THR A 108 8.60 14.04 -2.20
CA THR A 108 8.19 14.83 -1.03
C THR A 108 8.89 14.39 0.26
N GLY A 109 9.64 13.28 0.22
CA GLY A 109 10.33 12.74 1.39
C GLY A 109 9.42 12.07 2.41
N CYS A 110 8.15 11.85 2.07
CA CYS A 110 7.19 11.28 3.01
C CYS A 110 7.44 9.79 3.31
N PHE A 111 7.93 9.04 2.32
CA PHE A 111 8.20 7.62 2.49
C PHE A 111 9.66 7.31 2.18
N VAL A 112 10.26 6.45 2.98
CA VAL A 112 11.61 5.93 2.78
C VAL A 112 11.53 4.42 2.61
N ALA A 113 11.98 3.92 1.45
CA ALA A 113 12.01 2.50 1.16
C ALA A 113 13.03 1.77 2.05
N ARG A 114 12.68 0.54 2.46
CA ARG A 114 13.53 -0.32 3.28
C ARG A 114 13.81 -1.61 2.50
N PRO A 115 15.07 -1.86 2.10
CA PRO A 115 15.37 -3.05 1.33
C PRO A 115 15.14 -4.32 2.14
N ILE A 116 14.59 -5.33 1.49
CA ILE A 116 14.36 -6.64 2.10
C ILE A 116 15.56 -7.53 1.76
N ALA A 117 16.23 -8.03 2.78
CA ALA A 117 17.46 -8.80 2.62
C ALA A 117 17.21 -10.30 2.43
N GLU A 118 16.04 -10.80 2.78
CA GLU A 118 15.72 -12.23 2.74
C GLU A 118 14.44 -12.54 1.98
#